data_174bd541fbb7010ed26a7e1f9df91153
#
_entry.id   174bd541fbb7010ed26a7e1f9df91153
#
_cell.length_a   1.000
_cell.length_b   1.000
_cell.length_c   1.000
_cell.angle_alpha   90.00
_cell.angle_beta   90.00
_cell.angle_gamma   90.00
#
_symmetry.space_group_name_H-M   'P 1'
#
loop_
_entity.id
_entity.type
_entity.pdbx_description
1 polymer ?
#
loop_
_entity_poly.entity_id
_entity_poly.type
_entity_poly.pdbx_seq_one_letter_code
_entity_poly.pdbx_strand_id
1 'polypeptide(L)'
;MRPTFLAREVGTGLRRNSSMFASIVIVTMVSLVFLGVGLLAGRQVESAKGFWYDKIEVSIFLCTKTSSEPNCGGAAATPQQQGAVEELLRSYDETIASHVYESQDEAYARFKEQFADNPTFAETPKDAIPAAYRVKLVNPEDYKLVHDAFAGMPGVAAVKDIREVLDPLIRVLDLLKVGAWALAGVMLVAMVLLVSTTIRQVAWTRRRETSIKRMVGASSSALQLPFLVETLVATTVGAGLAIAGLWAGVRFGISQLADRFSDFAWISGSDVLAIAPVLLLVSVVLTLVVSLLSVARHVRV
;
A
#
# COMPACT_ATOMS: atom_id res chain seq x y z
N MET A 1 27.28 -34.75 -9.59
CA MET A 1 28.37 -33.74 -9.76
C MET A 1 28.84 -33.26 -8.40
N ARG A 2 30.17 -33.12 -8.18
CA ARG A 2 30.67 -32.61 -6.89
C ARG A 2 30.36 -31.12 -6.77
N PRO A 3 29.80 -30.61 -5.62
CA PRO A 3 29.40 -29.22 -5.47
C PRO A 3 30.55 -28.21 -5.67
N THR A 4 31.79 -28.63 -5.35
CA THR A 4 33.01 -27.83 -5.55
C THR A 4 33.33 -27.58 -7.03
N PHE A 5 32.99 -28.48 -7.93
CA PHE A 5 33.14 -28.32 -9.38
C PHE A 5 32.16 -27.27 -9.93
N LEU A 6 30.88 -27.35 -9.53
CA LEU A 6 29.86 -26.39 -9.92
C LEU A 6 30.20 -24.97 -9.44
N ALA A 7 30.64 -24.80 -8.19
CA ALA A 7 31.03 -23.50 -7.66
C ALA A 7 32.18 -22.86 -8.43
N ARG A 8 33.17 -23.65 -8.84
CA ARG A 8 34.32 -23.17 -9.61
C ARG A 8 33.93 -22.81 -11.06
N GLU A 9 33.06 -23.60 -11.68
CA GLU A 9 32.57 -23.36 -13.05
C GLU A 9 31.69 -22.08 -13.09
N VAL A 10 30.78 -21.93 -12.12
CA VAL A 10 29.97 -20.72 -11.95
C VAL A 10 30.82 -19.48 -11.67
N GLY A 11 31.80 -19.55 -10.76
CA GLY A 11 32.70 -18.43 -10.47
C GLY A 11 33.52 -17.98 -11.68
N THR A 12 33.98 -18.93 -12.52
CA THR A 12 34.71 -18.63 -13.76
C THR A 12 33.77 -18.04 -14.80
N GLY A 13 32.53 -18.56 -14.89
CA GLY A 13 31.48 -18.05 -15.78
C GLY A 13 31.10 -16.60 -15.46
N LEU A 14 30.92 -16.28 -14.18
CA LEU A 14 30.59 -14.93 -13.70
C LEU A 14 31.68 -13.91 -14.05
N ARG A 15 32.96 -14.26 -13.87
CA ARG A 15 34.08 -13.38 -14.22
C ARG A 15 34.21 -13.16 -15.72
N ARG A 16 34.00 -14.22 -16.53
CA ARG A 16 34.12 -14.13 -18.00
C ARG A 16 32.98 -13.35 -18.64
N ASN A 17 31.79 -13.33 -18.03
CA ASN A 17 30.58 -12.68 -18.51
C ASN A 17 30.02 -11.63 -17.52
N SER A 18 30.92 -10.84 -16.93
CA SER A 18 30.56 -9.85 -15.89
C SER A 18 29.51 -8.82 -16.37
N SER A 19 29.57 -8.39 -17.62
CA SER A 19 28.58 -7.45 -18.20
C SER A 19 27.18 -8.05 -18.24
N MET A 20 27.05 -9.32 -18.64
CA MET A 20 25.78 -10.03 -18.64
C MET A 20 25.23 -10.21 -17.22
N PHE A 21 26.10 -10.65 -16.28
CA PHE A 21 25.74 -10.78 -14.89
C PHE A 21 25.23 -9.45 -14.32
N ALA A 22 25.95 -8.36 -14.54
CA ALA A 22 25.56 -7.02 -14.09
C ALA A 22 24.20 -6.60 -14.70
N SER A 23 23.95 -6.87 -15.98
CA SER A 23 22.67 -6.57 -16.62
C SER A 23 21.50 -7.32 -15.95
N ILE A 24 21.65 -8.61 -15.67
CA ILE A 24 20.60 -9.41 -15.00
C ILE A 24 20.36 -8.87 -13.58
N VAL A 25 21.43 -8.59 -12.82
CA VAL A 25 21.35 -8.02 -11.48
C VAL A 25 20.59 -6.68 -11.50
N ILE A 26 20.97 -5.74 -12.37
CA ILE A 26 20.36 -4.42 -12.45
C ILE A 26 18.88 -4.51 -12.83
N VAL A 27 18.56 -5.30 -13.87
CA VAL A 27 17.17 -5.44 -14.33
C VAL A 27 16.30 -6.08 -13.24
N THR A 28 16.80 -7.13 -12.61
CA THR A 28 16.10 -7.79 -11.50
C THR A 28 15.91 -6.82 -10.33
N MET A 29 16.95 -6.09 -9.95
CA MET A 29 16.89 -5.09 -8.88
C MET A 29 15.82 -4.04 -9.19
N VAL A 30 15.85 -3.43 -10.35
CA VAL A 30 14.89 -2.38 -10.73
C VAL A 30 13.46 -2.93 -10.77
N SER A 31 13.26 -4.09 -11.42
CA SER A 31 11.92 -4.70 -11.50
C SER A 31 11.33 -5.04 -10.12
N LEU A 32 12.16 -5.58 -9.22
CA LEU A 32 11.74 -5.92 -7.86
C LEU A 32 11.58 -4.69 -6.95
N VAL A 33 12.32 -3.61 -7.21
CA VAL A 33 12.07 -2.32 -6.53
C VAL A 33 10.67 -1.80 -6.87
N PHE A 34 10.27 -1.80 -8.15
CA PHE A 34 8.92 -1.39 -8.53
C PHE A 34 7.83 -2.30 -7.96
N LEU A 35 8.06 -3.62 -7.96
CA LEU A 35 7.14 -4.56 -7.30
C LEU A 35 7.04 -4.28 -5.79
N GLY A 36 8.18 -4.06 -5.13
CA GLY A 36 8.24 -3.76 -3.70
C GLY A 36 7.56 -2.43 -3.36
N VAL A 37 7.76 -1.38 -4.18
CA VAL A 37 7.04 -0.10 -4.04
C VAL A 37 5.53 -0.32 -4.16
N GLY A 38 5.07 -1.13 -5.12
CA GLY A 38 3.65 -1.46 -5.27
C GLY A 38 3.07 -2.16 -4.02
N LEU A 39 3.81 -3.13 -3.47
CA LEU A 39 3.42 -3.84 -2.24
C LEU A 39 3.41 -2.91 -1.02
N LEU A 40 4.43 -2.05 -0.87
CA LEU A 40 4.52 -1.10 0.23
C LEU A 40 3.44 -0.02 0.13
N ALA A 41 3.15 0.48 -1.08
CA ALA A 41 2.06 1.42 -1.30
C ALA A 41 0.71 0.81 -0.90
N GLY A 42 0.47 -0.47 -1.22
CA GLY A 42 -0.70 -1.20 -0.77
C GLY A 42 -0.82 -1.24 0.75
N ARG A 43 0.26 -1.58 1.46
CA ARG A 43 0.29 -1.58 2.93
C ARG A 43 0.09 -0.20 3.52
N GLN A 44 0.72 0.83 2.94
CA GLN A 44 0.55 2.21 3.39
C GLN A 44 -0.91 2.67 3.31
N VAL A 45 -1.60 2.34 2.22
CA VAL A 45 -3.03 2.67 2.05
C VAL A 45 -3.88 1.93 3.09
N GLU A 46 -3.60 0.66 3.36
CA GLU A 46 -4.32 -0.12 4.38
C GLU A 46 -4.07 0.40 5.80
N SER A 47 -2.81 0.75 6.13
CA SER A 47 -2.46 1.37 7.41
C SER A 47 -3.14 2.73 7.59
N ALA A 48 -3.16 3.53 6.53
CA ALA A 48 -3.86 4.82 6.53
C ALA A 48 -5.37 4.63 6.73
N LYS A 49 -5.99 3.69 5.99
CA LYS A 49 -7.42 3.38 6.17
C LYS A 49 -7.70 2.91 7.60
N GLY A 50 -6.93 1.98 8.14
CA GLY A 50 -7.11 1.48 9.51
C GLY A 50 -7.01 2.60 10.55
N PHE A 51 -6.01 3.47 10.42
CA PHE A 51 -5.81 4.60 11.32
C PHE A 51 -7.00 5.59 11.30
N TRP A 52 -7.53 5.88 10.10
CA TRP A 52 -8.68 6.78 9.95
C TRP A 52 -10.00 6.09 10.33
N TYR A 53 -10.19 4.82 9.93
CA TYR A 53 -11.43 4.10 10.26
C TYR A 53 -11.65 3.93 11.77
N ASP A 54 -10.58 3.81 12.55
CA ASP A 54 -10.70 3.72 14.01
C ASP A 54 -11.09 5.06 14.68
N LYS A 55 -10.84 6.17 13.97
CA LYS A 55 -11.19 7.55 14.38
C LYS A 55 -12.44 8.10 13.68
N ILE A 56 -13.08 7.32 12.81
CA ILE A 56 -14.30 7.76 12.11
C ILE A 56 -15.46 7.75 13.08
N GLU A 57 -15.94 8.94 13.37
CA GLU A 57 -17.18 9.19 14.10
C GLU A 57 -18.15 9.91 13.16
N VAL A 58 -19.41 9.47 13.18
CA VAL A 58 -20.49 10.21 12.56
C VAL A 58 -20.91 11.32 13.50
N SER A 59 -20.89 12.56 13.02
CA SER A 59 -21.31 13.72 13.80
C SER A 59 -22.72 14.12 13.42
N ILE A 60 -23.66 14.01 14.36
CA ILE A 60 -25.04 14.48 14.24
C ILE A 60 -25.08 15.87 14.86
N PHE A 61 -25.01 16.91 14.03
CA PHE A 61 -25.02 18.28 14.45
C PHE A 61 -26.45 18.74 14.76
N LEU A 62 -26.63 19.35 15.93
CA LEU A 62 -27.92 19.88 16.35
C LEU A 62 -28.10 21.32 15.82
N CYS A 63 -29.35 21.73 15.72
CA CYS A 63 -29.69 23.08 15.26
C CYS A 63 -29.19 24.15 16.23
N THR A 64 -28.67 25.24 15.70
CA THR A 64 -28.35 26.48 16.41
C THR A 64 -29.36 27.57 16.04
N LYS A 65 -29.27 28.72 16.72
CA LYS A 65 -30.11 29.91 16.38
C LYS A 65 -29.79 30.47 15.00
N THR A 66 -28.64 30.14 14.44
CA THR A 66 -28.17 30.61 13.14
C THR A 66 -28.32 29.58 12.03
N SER A 67 -28.84 28.39 12.37
CA SER A 67 -29.04 27.30 11.40
C SER A 67 -30.16 27.66 10.42
N SER A 68 -29.86 27.53 9.12
CA SER A 68 -30.79 27.83 8.01
C SER A 68 -31.46 26.58 7.45
N GLU A 69 -31.16 25.41 7.96
CA GLU A 69 -31.69 24.14 7.51
C GLU A 69 -33.19 24.02 7.81
N PRO A 70 -33.98 23.42 6.90
CA PRO A 70 -35.42 23.28 7.06
C PRO A 70 -35.87 22.65 8.35
N ASN A 71 -35.09 21.65 8.84
CA ASN A 71 -35.38 20.90 10.08
C ASN A 71 -35.19 21.72 11.35
N CYS A 72 -34.57 22.92 11.26
CA CYS A 72 -34.23 23.76 12.40
C CYS A 72 -35.30 24.83 12.66
N GLY A 73 -36.07 25.22 11.66
CA GLY A 73 -37.08 26.29 11.81
C GLY A 73 -36.53 27.61 12.33
N GLY A 74 -35.23 27.89 12.16
CA GLY A 74 -34.57 29.11 12.62
C GLY A 74 -34.36 29.17 14.14
N ALA A 75 -34.40 28.04 14.85
CA ALA A 75 -34.23 27.97 16.30
C ALA A 75 -33.23 26.87 16.71
N ALA A 76 -32.62 27.05 17.87
CA ALA A 76 -31.77 26.00 18.48
C ALA A 76 -32.61 24.77 18.85
N ALA A 77 -31.99 23.61 18.80
CA ALA A 77 -32.63 22.35 19.17
C ALA A 77 -33.15 22.40 20.61
N THR A 78 -34.41 22.03 20.79
CA THR A 78 -35.04 21.98 22.13
C THR A 78 -34.62 20.71 22.90
N PRO A 79 -34.73 20.71 24.24
CA PRO A 79 -34.43 19.53 25.04
C PRO A 79 -35.27 18.30 24.66
N GLN A 80 -36.51 18.51 24.19
CA GLN A 80 -37.37 17.42 23.69
C GLN A 80 -36.85 16.82 22.39
N GLN A 81 -36.36 17.65 21.46
CA GLN A 81 -35.75 17.19 20.23
C GLN A 81 -34.43 16.46 20.48
N GLN A 82 -33.62 16.97 21.41
CA GLN A 82 -32.39 16.28 21.84
C GLN A 82 -32.70 14.90 22.45
N GLY A 83 -33.72 14.82 23.33
CA GLY A 83 -34.16 13.55 23.90
C GLY A 83 -34.65 12.54 22.84
N ALA A 84 -35.37 13.01 21.81
CA ALA A 84 -35.80 12.16 20.71
C ALA A 84 -34.61 11.61 19.88
N VAL A 85 -33.57 12.45 19.65
CA VAL A 85 -32.33 12.00 18.98
C VAL A 85 -31.62 10.94 19.83
N GLU A 86 -31.53 11.16 21.16
CA GLU A 86 -30.88 10.23 22.07
C GLU A 86 -31.63 8.90 22.20
N GLU A 87 -32.96 8.94 22.23
CA GLU A 87 -33.81 7.72 22.25
C GLU A 87 -33.62 6.90 20.96
N LEU A 88 -33.58 7.58 19.80
CA LEU A 88 -33.32 6.91 18.55
C LEU A 88 -31.89 6.34 18.49
N LEU A 89 -30.86 7.05 19.00
CA LEU A 89 -29.48 6.53 19.08
C LEU A 89 -29.42 5.23 19.88
N ARG A 90 -30.17 5.16 20.99
CA ARG A 90 -30.24 3.95 21.82
C ARG A 90 -30.98 2.79 21.15
N SER A 91 -31.87 3.06 20.21
CA SER A 91 -32.59 2.02 19.46
C SER A 91 -31.76 1.34 18.38
N TYR A 92 -30.60 1.92 18.03
CA TYR A 92 -29.64 1.42 17.02
C TYR A 92 -28.41 0.75 17.68
N ASP A 93 -28.57 0.11 18.83
CA ASP A 93 -27.48 -0.51 19.61
C ASP A 93 -26.68 -1.59 18.86
N GLU A 94 -27.30 -2.28 17.89
CA GLU A 94 -26.61 -3.24 17.01
C GLU A 94 -25.68 -2.54 15.99
N THR A 95 -25.99 -1.31 15.60
CA THR A 95 -25.26 -0.54 14.58
C THR A 95 -24.29 0.48 15.21
N ILE A 96 -24.65 1.00 16.38
CA ILE A 96 -23.91 2.04 17.10
C ILE A 96 -23.11 1.42 18.24
N ALA A 97 -21.78 1.45 18.14
CA ALA A 97 -20.89 0.94 19.18
C ALA A 97 -20.88 1.85 20.44
N SER A 98 -20.91 3.15 20.23
CA SER A 98 -20.96 4.16 21.30
C SER A 98 -21.39 5.51 20.74
N HIS A 99 -21.97 6.35 21.60
CA HIS A 99 -22.26 7.74 21.29
C HIS A 99 -21.89 8.64 22.47
N VAL A 100 -21.43 9.84 22.17
CA VAL A 100 -21.08 10.86 23.17
C VAL A 100 -21.73 12.17 22.75
N TYR A 101 -22.39 12.82 23.72
CA TYR A 101 -22.92 14.17 23.50
C TYR A 101 -21.82 15.20 23.78
N GLU A 102 -21.55 16.02 22.80
CA GLU A 102 -20.66 17.17 22.91
C GLU A 102 -21.50 18.43 22.97
N SER A 103 -21.41 19.12 24.09
CA SER A 103 -22.13 20.40 24.29
C SER A 103 -21.57 21.49 23.39
N GLN A 104 -22.34 22.56 23.18
CA GLN A 104 -21.88 23.72 22.43
C GLN A 104 -20.65 24.37 23.04
N ASP A 105 -20.53 24.36 24.39
CA ASP A 105 -19.37 24.90 25.09
C ASP A 105 -18.09 24.11 24.82
N GLU A 106 -18.18 22.79 24.88
CA GLU A 106 -17.08 21.88 24.59
C GLU A 106 -16.68 21.96 23.11
N ALA A 107 -17.64 21.95 22.21
CA ALA A 107 -17.42 22.09 20.77
C ALA A 107 -16.73 23.41 20.43
N TYR A 108 -17.16 24.52 21.07
CA TYR A 108 -16.55 25.83 20.87
C TYR A 108 -15.13 25.91 21.45
N ALA A 109 -14.89 25.37 22.65
CA ALA A 109 -13.57 25.32 23.26
C ALA A 109 -12.57 24.58 22.37
N ARG A 110 -12.97 23.39 21.88
CA ARG A 110 -12.15 22.60 20.94
C ARG A 110 -11.92 23.32 19.62
N PHE A 111 -12.95 23.96 19.06
CA PHE A 111 -12.81 24.76 17.84
C PHE A 111 -11.77 25.87 18.01
N LYS A 112 -11.80 26.59 19.13
CA LYS A 112 -10.82 27.63 19.42
C LYS A 112 -9.41 27.11 19.58
N GLU A 113 -9.22 25.95 20.20
CA GLU A 113 -7.93 25.29 20.34
C GLU A 113 -7.39 24.83 18.98
N GLN A 114 -8.25 24.20 18.16
CA GLN A 114 -7.86 23.65 16.85
C GLN A 114 -7.49 24.74 15.85
N PHE A 115 -8.14 25.90 15.91
CA PHE A 115 -7.94 27.01 15.00
C PHE A 115 -7.31 28.24 15.63
N ALA A 116 -6.56 28.06 16.74
CA ALA A 116 -5.92 29.14 17.47
C ALA A 116 -5.00 30.01 16.61
N ASP A 117 -4.29 29.40 15.68
CA ASP A 117 -3.33 30.07 14.80
C ASP A 117 -3.94 30.61 13.49
N ASN A 118 -5.26 30.47 13.28
CA ASN A 118 -5.90 30.89 12.06
C ASN A 118 -6.78 32.15 12.28
N PRO A 119 -6.34 33.34 11.83
CA PRO A 119 -7.05 34.60 12.04
C PRO A 119 -8.49 34.60 11.48
N THR A 120 -8.74 33.85 10.43
CA THR A 120 -10.07 33.79 9.78
C THR A 120 -11.14 33.22 10.71
N PHE A 121 -10.76 32.32 11.62
CA PHE A 121 -11.67 31.67 12.54
C PHE A 121 -11.63 32.26 13.97
N ALA A 122 -10.75 33.24 14.21
CA ALA A 122 -10.59 33.85 15.52
C ALA A 122 -11.86 34.54 16.03
N GLU A 123 -12.66 35.14 15.12
CA GLU A 123 -13.88 35.89 15.42
C GLU A 123 -15.17 35.09 15.28
N THR A 124 -15.07 33.73 15.09
CA THR A 124 -16.27 32.90 14.97
C THR A 124 -17.10 32.97 16.25
N PRO A 125 -18.39 33.42 16.18
CA PRO A 125 -19.23 33.51 17.37
C PRO A 125 -19.60 32.09 17.86
N LYS A 126 -19.79 31.98 19.18
CA LYS A 126 -20.16 30.69 19.81
C LYS A 126 -21.45 30.11 19.24
N ASP A 127 -22.43 30.99 18.93
CA ASP A 127 -23.74 30.57 18.39
C ASP A 127 -23.65 29.94 16.99
N ALA A 128 -22.52 30.08 16.29
CA ALA A 128 -22.29 29.43 15.01
C ALA A 128 -21.78 27.99 15.15
N ILE A 129 -21.31 27.60 16.33
CA ILE A 129 -20.79 26.25 16.57
C ILE A 129 -21.91 25.41 17.19
N PRO A 130 -22.40 24.36 16.50
CA PRO A 130 -23.46 23.48 17.02
C PRO A 130 -22.95 22.53 18.10
N ALA A 131 -23.84 22.13 19.01
CA ALA A 131 -23.68 20.90 19.77
C ALA A 131 -23.82 19.70 18.84
N ALA A 132 -23.24 18.57 19.17
CA ALA A 132 -23.29 17.38 18.36
C ALA A 132 -23.34 16.08 19.16
N TYR A 133 -23.95 15.05 18.61
CA TYR A 133 -23.70 13.68 19.04
C TYR A 133 -22.61 13.09 18.15
N ARG A 134 -21.54 12.58 18.77
CA ARG A 134 -20.48 11.83 18.13
C ARG A 134 -20.79 10.37 18.26
N VAL A 135 -20.97 9.71 17.14
CA VAL A 135 -21.46 8.34 17.06
C VAL A 135 -20.38 7.47 16.42
N LYS A 136 -19.88 6.48 17.17
CA LYS A 136 -19.00 5.45 16.63
C LYS A 136 -19.84 4.27 16.20
N LEU A 137 -19.68 3.85 14.92
CA LEU A 137 -20.41 2.72 14.37
C LEU A 137 -19.66 1.41 14.62
N VAL A 138 -20.41 0.31 14.77
CA VAL A 138 -19.86 -1.04 14.83
C VAL A 138 -19.23 -1.39 13.49
N ASN A 139 -19.97 -1.14 12.40
CA ASN A 139 -19.45 -1.26 11.04
C ASN A 139 -19.51 0.10 10.35
N PRO A 140 -18.35 0.67 9.97
CA PRO A 140 -18.30 1.95 9.30
C PRO A 140 -19.13 2.03 8.01
N GLU A 141 -19.45 0.94 7.34
CA GLU A 141 -20.22 0.93 6.10
C GLU A 141 -21.72 1.26 6.32
N ASP A 142 -22.21 1.14 7.55
CA ASP A 142 -23.61 1.40 7.92
C ASP A 142 -23.93 2.89 8.08
N TYR A 143 -22.99 3.79 7.71
CA TYR A 143 -23.19 5.24 7.76
C TYR A 143 -24.47 5.70 7.09
N LYS A 144 -24.78 5.18 5.90
CA LYS A 144 -25.99 5.60 5.15
C LYS A 144 -27.26 5.34 5.93
N LEU A 145 -27.31 4.22 6.66
CA LEU A 145 -28.44 3.86 7.49
C LEU A 145 -28.64 4.87 8.64
N VAL A 146 -27.54 5.26 9.29
CA VAL A 146 -27.56 6.29 10.34
C VAL A 146 -27.87 7.67 9.74
N HIS A 147 -27.24 8.04 8.62
CA HIS A 147 -27.53 9.29 7.95
C HIS A 147 -29.03 9.42 7.62
N ASP A 148 -29.62 8.42 6.97
CA ASP A 148 -31.02 8.46 6.54
C ASP A 148 -32.01 8.45 7.71
N ALA A 149 -31.62 7.83 8.84
CA ALA A 149 -32.44 7.81 10.06
C ALA A 149 -32.47 9.19 10.76
N PHE A 150 -31.36 9.93 10.75
CA PHE A 150 -31.20 11.16 11.55
C PHE A 150 -31.29 12.45 10.75
N ALA A 151 -30.95 12.47 9.44
CA ALA A 151 -30.86 13.68 8.63
C ALA A 151 -32.18 14.44 8.49
N GLY A 152 -33.33 13.74 8.60
CA GLY A 152 -34.66 14.36 8.51
C GLY A 152 -35.30 14.74 9.84
N MET A 153 -34.62 14.50 10.97
CA MET A 153 -35.21 14.72 12.30
C MET A 153 -35.32 16.20 12.66
N PRO A 154 -36.43 16.64 13.27
CA PRO A 154 -36.53 17.96 13.84
C PRO A 154 -35.47 18.23 14.90
N GLY A 155 -34.75 19.34 14.78
CA GLY A 155 -33.66 19.68 15.70
C GLY A 155 -32.28 19.18 15.27
N VAL A 156 -32.17 18.41 14.16
CA VAL A 156 -30.93 17.99 13.54
C VAL A 156 -30.62 18.90 12.36
N ALA A 157 -29.52 19.62 12.39
CA ALA A 157 -29.07 20.48 11.32
C ALA A 157 -28.40 19.69 10.20
N ALA A 158 -27.48 18.79 10.56
CA ALA A 158 -26.77 17.98 9.59
C ALA A 158 -26.25 16.68 10.23
N VAL A 159 -26.15 15.63 9.43
CA VAL A 159 -25.42 14.41 9.77
C VAL A 159 -24.20 14.36 8.85
N LYS A 160 -23.01 14.46 9.40
CA LYS A 160 -21.77 14.48 8.61
C LYS A 160 -20.85 13.36 9.01
N ASP A 161 -20.27 12.74 8.00
CA ASP A 161 -19.20 11.78 8.15
C ASP A 161 -17.90 12.40 7.62
N ILE A 162 -16.83 12.25 8.36
CA ILE A 162 -15.51 12.69 7.93
C ILE A 162 -15.06 11.98 6.64
N ARG A 163 -15.66 10.83 6.32
CA ARG A 163 -15.41 10.09 5.07
C ARG A 163 -15.74 10.90 3.81
N GLU A 164 -16.74 11.75 3.82
CA GLU A 164 -17.04 12.61 2.66
C GLU A 164 -15.84 13.45 2.23
N VAL A 165 -15.03 13.85 3.21
CA VAL A 165 -13.79 14.62 2.98
C VAL A 165 -12.60 13.70 2.64
N LEU A 166 -12.57 12.49 3.20
CA LEU A 166 -11.46 11.55 3.02
C LEU A 166 -11.61 10.69 1.75
N ASP A 167 -12.82 10.40 1.30
CA ASP A 167 -13.08 9.55 0.13
C ASP A 167 -12.35 10.00 -1.14
N PRO A 168 -12.30 11.29 -1.50
CA PRO A 168 -11.52 11.75 -2.65
C PRO A 168 -10.04 11.46 -2.50
N LEU A 169 -9.47 11.63 -1.29
CA LEU A 169 -8.08 11.34 -1.00
C LEU A 169 -7.79 9.84 -1.10
N ILE A 170 -8.67 9.01 -0.51
CA ILE A 170 -8.55 7.54 -0.56
C ILE A 170 -8.62 7.04 -2.01
N ARG A 171 -9.51 7.59 -2.85
CA ARG A 171 -9.58 7.25 -4.28
C ARG A 171 -8.30 7.59 -5.03
N VAL A 172 -7.66 8.73 -4.74
CA VAL A 172 -6.36 9.08 -5.33
C VAL A 172 -5.30 8.08 -4.90
N LEU A 173 -5.26 7.70 -3.62
CA LEU A 173 -4.31 6.70 -3.11
C LEU A 173 -4.55 5.31 -3.75
N ASP A 174 -5.80 4.90 -3.91
CA ASP A 174 -6.13 3.64 -4.59
C ASP A 174 -5.74 3.68 -6.08
N LEU A 175 -5.92 4.81 -6.77
CA LEU A 175 -5.46 4.99 -8.15
C LEU A 175 -3.94 4.90 -8.26
N LEU A 176 -3.20 5.53 -7.35
CA LEU A 176 -1.74 5.42 -7.28
C LEU A 176 -1.28 3.98 -7.02
N LYS A 177 -1.98 3.27 -6.13
CA LYS A 177 -1.75 1.84 -5.86
C LYS A 177 -1.93 1.00 -7.13
N VAL A 178 -3.03 1.20 -7.87
CA VAL A 178 -3.29 0.49 -9.14
C VAL A 178 -2.22 0.82 -10.18
N GLY A 179 -1.82 2.08 -10.29
CA GLY A 179 -0.72 2.51 -11.17
C GLY A 179 0.61 1.84 -10.81
N ALA A 180 0.95 1.75 -9.53
CA ALA A 180 2.16 1.08 -9.05
C ALA A 180 2.14 -0.42 -9.40
N TRP A 181 1.01 -1.10 -9.23
CA TRP A 181 0.85 -2.51 -9.61
C TRP A 181 0.95 -2.73 -11.12
N ALA A 182 0.36 -1.85 -11.92
CA ALA A 182 0.47 -1.92 -13.38
C ALA A 182 1.92 -1.76 -13.83
N LEU A 183 2.65 -0.78 -13.27
CA LEU A 183 4.06 -0.56 -13.55
C LEU A 183 4.91 -1.76 -13.11
N ALA A 184 4.66 -2.32 -11.94
CA ALA A 184 5.32 -3.54 -11.47
C ALA A 184 5.10 -4.70 -12.44
N GLY A 185 3.89 -4.91 -12.94
CA GLY A 185 3.58 -5.91 -13.95
C GLY A 185 4.37 -5.72 -15.24
N VAL A 186 4.44 -4.50 -15.77
CA VAL A 186 5.25 -4.16 -16.95
C VAL A 186 6.74 -4.46 -16.72
N MET A 187 7.26 -4.10 -15.55
CA MET A 187 8.67 -4.34 -15.18
C MET A 187 8.99 -5.83 -15.03
N LEU A 188 8.06 -6.63 -14.48
CA LEU A 188 8.22 -8.09 -14.42
C LEU A 188 8.23 -8.72 -15.82
N VAL A 189 7.38 -8.26 -16.73
CA VAL A 189 7.40 -8.71 -18.15
C VAL A 189 8.73 -8.31 -18.79
N ALA A 190 9.21 -7.09 -18.60
CA ALA A 190 10.50 -6.64 -19.12
C ALA A 190 11.66 -7.50 -18.56
N MET A 191 11.64 -7.84 -17.27
CA MET A 191 12.60 -8.74 -16.63
C MET A 191 12.60 -10.11 -17.33
N VAL A 192 11.43 -10.72 -17.54
CA VAL A 192 11.28 -12.03 -18.20
C VAL A 192 11.87 -11.98 -19.60
N LEU A 193 11.56 -10.95 -20.39
CA LEU A 193 12.07 -10.78 -21.75
C LEU A 193 13.58 -10.61 -21.76
N LEU A 194 14.13 -9.75 -20.90
CA LEU A 194 15.57 -9.49 -20.84
C LEU A 194 16.37 -10.72 -20.37
N VAL A 195 15.90 -11.40 -19.32
CA VAL A 195 16.54 -12.64 -18.86
C VAL A 195 16.49 -13.71 -19.96
N SER A 196 15.34 -13.87 -20.64
CA SER A 196 15.19 -14.81 -21.74
C SER A 196 16.13 -14.52 -22.91
N THR A 197 16.24 -13.26 -23.33
CA THR A 197 17.16 -12.85 -24.42
C THR A 197 18.61 -13.03 -24.03
N THR A 198 18.96 -12.73 -22.78
CA THR A 198 20.32 -12.92 -22.25
C THR A 198 20.71 -14.39 -22.22
N ILE A 199 19.84 -15.29 -21.75
CA ILE A 199 20.07 -16.74 -21.77
C ILE A 199 20.30 -17.21 -23.21
N ARG A 200 19.50 -16.73 -24.18
CA ARG A 200 19.64 -17.06 -25.60
C ARG A 200 21.00 -16.64 -26.15
N GLN A 201 21.44 -15.41 -25.87
CA GLN A 201 22.73 -14.90 -26.32
C GLN A 201 23.90 -15.73 -25.79
N VAL A 202 23.85 -16.10 -24.50
CA VAL A 202 24.89 -16.92 -23.88
C VAL A 202 24.92 -18.34 -24.45
N ALA A 203 23.74 -18.95 -24.63
CA ALA A 203 23.63 -20.27 -25.24
C ALA A 203 24.23 -20.27 -26.66
N TRP A 204 24.00 -19.20 -27.45
CA TRP A 204 24.56 -19.05 -28.78
C TRP A 204 26.08 -18.85 -28.76
N THR A 205 26.61 -18.03 -27.85
CA THR A 205 28.05 -17.76 -27.72
C THR A 205 28.83 -19.01 -27.28
N ARG A 206 28.23 -19.84 -26.44
CA ARG A 206 28.85 -21.09 -25.91
C ARG A 206 28.50 -22.36 -26.72
N ARG A 207 27.88 -22.20 -27.90
CA ARG A 207 27.40 -23.35 -28.69
C ARG A 207 28.51 -24.36 -29.08
N ARG A 208 29.73 -23.87 -29.36
CA ARG A 208 30.88 -24.76 -29.68
C ARG A 208 31.31 -25.59 -28.46
N GLU A 209 31.41 -24.99 -27.29
CA GLU A 209 31.73 -25.70 -26.04
C GLU A 209 30.66 -26.74 -25.68
N THR A 210 29.37 -26.37 -25.85
CA THR A 210 28.25 -27.29 -25.62
C THR A 210 28.20 -28.43 -26.64
N SER A 211 28.55 -28.19 -27.90
CA SER A 211 28.62 -29.21 -28.93
C SER A 211 29.71 -30.26 -28.63
N ILE A 212 30.91 -29.79 -28.22
CA ILE A 212 32.00 -30.69 -27.85
C ILE A 212 31.62 -31.54 -26.62
N LYS A 213 31.06 -30.91 -25.57
CA LYS A 213 30.59 -31.62 -24.36
C LYS A 213 29.53 -32.68 -24.69
N ARG A 214 28.62 -32.41 -25.68
CA ARG A 214 27.63 -33.35 -26.19
C ARG A 214 28.24 -34.54 -26.89
N MET A 215 29.26 -34.32 -27.75
CA MET A 215 29.97 -35.39 -28.45
C MET A 215 30.68 -36.37 -27.49
N VAL A 216 31.10 -35.89 -26.30
CA VAL A 216 31.70 -36.71 -25.27
C VAL A 216 30.65 -37.36 -24.33
N GLY A 217 29.33 -37.20 -24.65
CA GLY A 217 28.28 -37.89 -23.89
C GLY A 217 27.68 -37.14 -22.72
N ALA A 218 27.89 -35.80 -22.61
CA ALA A 218 27.26 -35.00 -21.55
C ALA A 218 25.74 -34.93 -21.72
N SER A 219 24.99 -35.18 -20.65
CA SER A 219 23.53 -35.06 -20.64
C SER A 219 23.07 -33.61 -20.81
N SER A 220 21.88 -33.39 -21.39
CA SER A 220 21.31 -32.06 -21.55
C SER A 220 21.17 -31.30 -20.23
N SER A 221 20.83 -32.00 -19.14
CA SER A 221 20.74 -31.40 -17.80
C SER A 221 22.11 -30.96 -17.26
N ALA A 222 23.18 -31.70 -17.55
CA ALA A 222 24.53 -31.32 -17.13
C ALA A 222 25.05 -30.05 -17.84
N LEU A 223 24.53 -29.77 -19.05
CA LEU A 223 24.87 -28.57 -19.81
C LEU A 223 24.03 -27.35 -19.36
N GLN A 224 22.82 -27.59 -18.88
CA GLN A 224 21.86 -26.54 -18.49
C GLN A 224 22.06 -26.02 -17.08
N LEU A 225 22.45 -26.92 -16.15
CA LEU A 225 22.57 -26.61 -14.73
C LEU A 225 23.50 -25.43 -14.41
N PRO A 226 24.69 -25.28 -15.01
CA PRO A 226 25.53 -24.11 -14.76
C PRO A 226 24.86 -22.78 -15.12
N PHE A 227 24.14 -22.73 -16.24
CA PHE A 227 23.42 -21.50 -16.67
C PHE A 227 22.28 -21.14 -15.71
N LEU A 228 21.53 -22.14 -15.25
CA LEU A 228 20.46 -21.95 -14.31
C LEU A 228 21.01 -21.42 -12.99
N VAL A 229 22.10 -21.98 -12.50
CA VAL A 229 22.75 -21.52 -11.25
C VAL A 229 23.34 -20.11 -11.41
N GLU A 230 24.04 -19.82 -12.52
CA GLU A 230 24.55 -18.47 -12.82
C GLU A 230 23.43 -17.43 -12.81
N THR A 231 22.29 -17.72 -13.47
CA THR A 231 21.13 -16.82 -13.52
C THR A 231 20.47 -16.67 -12.15
N LEU A 232 20.32 -17.78 -11.41
CA LEU A 232 19.72 -17.77 -10.07
C LEU A 232 20.54 -16.93 -9.09
N VAL A 233 21.88 -17.06 -9.13
CA VAL A 233 22.77 -16.22 -8.32
C VAL A 233 22.61 -14.76 -8.67
N ALA A 234 22.60 -14.41 -9.98
CA ALA A 234 22.43 -13.03 -10.43
C ALA A 234 21.10 -12.42 -9.96
N THR A 235 19.99 -13.15 -10.12
CA THR A 235 18.66 -12.66 -9.71
C THR A 235 18.50 -12.59 -8.21
N THR A 236 19.12 -13.51 -7.44
CA THR A 236 19.13 -13.44 -5.98
C THR A 236 19.92 -12.24 -5.47
N VAL A 237 21.08 -11.94 -6.08
CA VAL A 237 21.85 -10.73 -5.77
C VAL A 237 21.03 -9.49 -6.09
N GLY A 238 20.37 -9.45 -7.27
CA GLY A 238 19.47 -8.36 -7.65
C GLY A 238 18.31 -8.17 -6.68
N ALA A 239 17.71 -9.27 -6.21
CA ALA A 239 16.65 -9.23 -5.21
C ALA A 239 17.15 -8.71 -3.86
N GLY A 240 18.33 -9.15 -3.42
CA GLY A 240 18.97 -8.63 -2.20
C GLY A 240 19.23 -7.13 -2.26
N LEU A 241 19.74 -6.64 -3.39
CA LEU A 241 19.95 -5.20 -3.62
C LEU A 241 18.63 -4.43 -3.67
N ALA A 242 17.58 -5.00 -4.26
CA ALA A 242 16.25 -4.40 -4.27
C ALA A 242 15.68 -4.24 -2.86
N ILE A 243 15.76 -5.30 -2.04
CA ILE A 243 15.32 -5.28 -0.64
C ILE A 243 16.13 -4.27 0.17
N ALA A 244 17.46 -4.26 0.02
CA ALA A 244 18.32 -3.30 0.71
C ALA A 244 18.02 -1.85 0.29
N GLY A 245 17.81 -1.61 -1.00
CA GLY A 245 17.43 -0.29 -1.54
C GLY A 245 16.07 0.18 -1.03
N LEU A 246 15.07 -0.69 -1.01
CA LEU A 246 13.74 -0.41 -0.44
C LEU A 246 13.83 -0.12 1.06
N TRP A 247 14.59 -0.92 1.80
CA TRP A 247 14.78 -0.71 3.23
C TRP A 247 15.46 0.63 3.52
N ALA A 248 16.51 0.96 2.76
CA ALA A 248 17.19 2.25 2.89
C ALA A 248 16.25 3.41 2.52
N GLY A 249 15.49 3.30 1.42
CA GLY A 249 14.51 4.29 1.00
C GLY A 249 13.44 4.55 2.07
N VAL A 250 12.88 3.51 2.68
CA VAL A 250 11.90 3.65 3.77
C VAL A 250 12.57 4.21 5.02
N ARG A 251 13.74 3.70 5.41
CA ARG A 251 14.43 4.10 6.64
C ARG A 251 14.91 5.55 6.64
N PHE A 252 15.40 6.05 5.51
CA PHE A 252 15.96 7.40 5.40
C PHE A 252 15.01 8.39 4.73
N GLY A 253 14.14 7.94 3.82
CA GLY A 253 13.19 8.81 3.12
C GLY A 253 11.93 9.09 3.95
N ILE A 254 11.31 8.04 4.49
CA ILE A 254 10.03 8.18 5.23
C ILE A 254 10.25 8.71 6.64
N SER A 255 11.39 8.40 7.29
CA SER A 255 11.64 8.89 8.66
C SER A 255 11.59 10.41 8.76
N GLN A 256 12.08 11.14 7.76
CA GLN A 256 12.03 12.61 7.75
C GLN A 256 10.60 13.16 7.62
N LEU A 257 9.70 12.43 6.95
CA LEU A 257 8.29 12.77 6.88
C LEU A 257 7.56 12.39 8.18
N ALA A 258 7.89 11.23 8.75
CA ALA A 258 7.31 10.75 10.00
C ALA A 258 7.56 11.71 11.17
N ASP A 259 8.75 12.34 11.22
CA ASP A 259 9.09 13.35 12.23
C ASP A 259 8.23 14.63 12.11
N ARG A 260 7.73 14.94 10.91
CA ARG A 260 6.85 16.09 10.67
C ARG A 260 5.36 15.79 10.89
N PHE A 261 4.96 14.53 10.74
CA PHE A 261 3.57 14.06 10.83
C PHE A 261 3.52 12.84 11.73
N SER A 262 3.79 13.04 13.03
CA SER A 262 3.90 11.98 14.05
C SER A 262 2.63 11.15 14.24
N ASP A 263 1.47 11.76 13.97
CA ASP A 263 0.17 11.11 14.17
C ASP A 263 -0.29 10.23 13.02
N PHE A 264 0.52 10.11 11.97
CA PHE A 264 0.17 9.29 10.81
C PHE A 264 0.88 7.92 10.87
N ALA A 265 0.15 6.85 10.57
CA ALA A 265 0.68 5.48 10.55
C ALA A 265 1.55 5.24 9.29
N TRP A 266 2.83 5.60 9.38
CA TRP A 266 3.79 5.40 8.29
C TRP A 266 4.30 3.96 8.25
N ILE A 267 4.55 3.46 7.02
CA ILE A 267 5.29 2.21 6.83
C ILE A 267 6.71 2.35 7.40
N SER A 268 7.21 1.25 7.92
CA SER A 268 8.49 1.16 8.61
C SER A 268 9.43 0.15 7.92
N GLY A 269 10.68 0.08 8.37
CA GLY A 269 11.63 -0.91 7.89
C GLY A 269 11.19 -2.36 8.10
N SER A 270 10.34 -2.63 9.10
CA SER A 270 9.75 -3.96 9.35
C SER A 270 8.78 -4.37 8.23
N ASP A 271 8.07 -3.42 7.61
CA ASP A 271 7.18 -3.71 6.49
C ASP A 271 7.97 -4.18 5.26
N VAL A 272 9.15 -3.60 5.03
CA VAL A 272 10.05 -4.05 3.97
C VAL A 272 10.53 -5.49 4.23
N LEU A 273 10.89 -5.80 5.47
CA LEU A 273 11.29 -7.16 5.85
C LEU A 273 10.14 -8.16 5.70
N ALA A 274 8.92 -7.73 5.97
CA ALA A 274 7.73 -8.58 5.81
C ALA A 274 7.39 -8.89 4.34
N ILE A 275 7.73 -8.00 3.38
CA ILE A 275 7.56 -8.29 1.94
C ILE A 275 8.80 -8.96 1.31
N ALA A 276 9.95 -8.94 1.98
CA ALA A 276 11.21 -9.50 1.47
C ALA A 276 11.08 -10.98 1.03
N PRO A 277 10.42 -11.89 1.78
CA PRO A 277 10.22 -13.26 1.35
C PRO A 277 9.43 -13.36 0.03
N VAL A 278 8.44 -12.49 -0.16
CA VAL A 278 7.63 -12.45 -1.40
C VAL A 278 8.50 -12.04 -2.58
N LEU A 279 9.33 -11.00 -2.43
CA LEU A 279 10.24 -10.52 -3.47
C LEU A 279 11.27 -11.61 -3.85
N LEU A 280 11.85 -12.29 -2.87
CA LEU A 280 12.76 -13.41 -3.11
C LEU A 280 12.05 -14.56 -3.82
N LEU A 281 10.87 -14.94 -3.38
CA LEU A 281 10.09 -16.02 -3.99
C LEU A 281 9.75 -15.70 -5.44
N VAL A 282 9.26 -14.49 -5.72
CA VAL A 282 8.96 -14.03 -7.09
C VAL A 282 10.21 -14.07 -7.96
N SER A 283 11.36 -13.59 -7.45
CA SER A 283 12.64 -13.64 -8.16
C SER A 283 13.04 -15.06 -8.53
N VAL A 284 12.99 -15.99 -7.57
CA VAL A 284 13.37 -17.40 -7.78
C VAL A 284 12.42 -18.08 -8.76
N VAL A 285 11.11 -17.94 -8.54
CA VAL A 285 10.07 -18.58 -9.38
C VAL A 285 10.18 -18.09 -10.83
N LEU A 286 10.26 -16.77 -11.04
CA LEU A 286 10.39 -16.21 -12.39
C LEU A 286 11.68 -16.70 -13.07
N THR A 287 12.80 -16.71 -12.34
CA THR A 287 14.07 -17.19 -12.88
C THR A 287 13.99 -18.66 -13.29
N LEU A 288 13.41 -19.51 -12.45
CA LEU A 288 13.23 -20.93 -12.76
C LEU A 288 12.33 -21.12 -13.99
N VAL A 289 11.18 -20.44 -14.04
CA VAL A 289 10.24 -20.52 -15.17
C VAL A 289 10.90 -20.06 -16.45
N VAL A 290 11.56 -18.89 -16.45
CA VAL A 290 12.22 -18.33 -17.64
C VAL A 290 13.36 -19.23 -18.10
N SER A 291 14.20 -19.72 -17.17
CA SER A 291 15.31 -20.61 -17.51
C SER A 291 14.83 -21.93 -18.08
N LEU A 292 13.83 -22.57 -17.48
CA LEU A 292 13.27 -23.82 -17.97
C LEU A 292 12.63 -23.66 -19.35
N LEU A 293 11.83 -22.62 -19.57
CA LEU A 293 11.18 -22.35 -20.86
C LEU A 293 12.20 -22.00 -21.96
N SER A 294 13.21 -21.19 -21.65
CA SER A 294 14.27 -20.79 -22.60
C SER A 294 15.11 -21.98 -23.03
N VAL A 295 15.44 -22.84 -22.09
CA VAL A 295 16.25 -24.04 -22.36
C VAL A 295 15.44 -25.11 -23.09
N ALA A 296 14.18 -25.36 -22.70
CA ALA A 296 13.33 -26.35 -23.37
C ALA A 296 13.09 -26.04 -24.87
N ARG A 297 13.03 -24.73 -25.21
CA ARG A 297 12.83 -24.30 -26.60
C ARG A 297 14.11 -24.33 -27.45
N HIS A 298 15.31 -24.13 -26.87
CA HIS A 298 16.56 -23.90 -27.63
C HIS A 298 17.56 -25.06 -27.55
N VAL A 299 17.34 -26.05 -26.70
CA VAL A 299 18.21 -27.25 -26.59
C VAL A 299 17.64 -28.45 -27.33
N ARG A 300 16.45 -28.32 -27.93
CA ARG A 300 15.83 -29.37 -28.78
C ARG A 300 16.28 -29.34 -30.25
N VAL A 301 17.22 -28.47 -30.63
CA VAL A 301 17.79 -28.41 -32.00
C VAL A 301 19.14 -29.14 -32.02
#